data_824fdef6b614471744277c453bea2446
#
_entry.id   824fdef6b614471744277c453bea2446
#
_cell.length_a   1.000
_cell.length_b   1.000
_cell.length_c   1.000
_cell.angle_alpha   90.00
_cell.angle_beta   90.00
_cell.angle_gamma   90.00
#
_symmetry.space_group_name_H-M   'P 1'
#
loop_
_entity.id
_entity.type
_entity.pdbx_description
1 polymer ?
#
loop_
_entity_poly.entity_id
_entity_poly.type
_entity_poly.pdbx_seq_one_letter_code
_entity_poly.pdbx_strand_id
1 'polypeptide(L)'
;MFHKNIPNNNEDIIRFLAKNFAAQKKVRNTILFCSVVIGIVAITMVFGISCGKIQAEEIRLTRENGTASSGRIEDGTEEQYAKLKQLDYIKQVGKSIFVGEATDVSENNEKTICDVVWADSESWNNFLKPAYTNVIGNYPQKKDEILLSERALKKLGISEPEQGMEIN
;
A
#
# COMPACT_ATOMS: atom_id res chain seq x y z
N MET A 1 -35.42 29.30 -54.83
CA MET A 1 -36.36 28.25 -54.39
C MET A 1 -35.94 27.85 -52.95
N PHE A 2 -36.62 28.39 -51.95
CA PHE A 2 -36.23 28.16 -50.55
C PHE A 2 -36.80 26.83 -50.09
N HIS A 3 -35.97 25.84 -49.83
CA HIS A 3 -36.36 24.63 -49.12
C HIS A 3 -36.72 24.98 -47.68
N LYS A 4 -37.99 25.03 -47.40
CA LYS A 4 -38.54 25.13 -46.06
C LYS A 4 -38.29 23.80 -45.36
N ASN A 5 -37.30 23.75 -44.47
CA ASN A 5 -37.12 22.58 -43.59
C ASN A 5 -38.36 22.44 -42.74
N ILE A 6 -39.19 21.43 -43.06
CA ILE A 6 -40.32 21.04 -42.23
C ILE A 6 -39.73 20.28 -41.02
N PRO A 7 -39.90 20.76 -39.79
CA PRO A 7 -39.41 20.04 -38.63
C PRO A 7 -40.13 18.70 -38.54
N ASN A 8 -39.36 17.63 -38.49
CA ASN A 8 -39.86 16.27 -38.37
C ASN A 8 -40.31 16.05 -36.91
N ASN A 9 -41.59 16.29 -36.64
CA ASN A 9 -42.18 16.24 -35.30
C ASN A 9 -42.73 14.84 -34.98
N ASN A 10 -41.98 13.77 -35.31
CA ASN A 10 -42.36 12.38 -35.13
C ASN A 10 -41.94 11.75 -33.82
N GLU A 11 -41.51 12.55 -32.83
CA GLU A 11 -41.03 12.02 -31.53
C GLU A 11 -42.07 11.13 -30.84
N ASP A 12 -43.35 11.51 -30.88
CA ASP A 12 -44.42 10.74 -30.24
C ASP A 12 -44.64 9.40 -30.93
N ILE A 13 -44.52 9.35 -32.24
CA ILE A 13 -44.66 8.11 -33.04
C ILE A 13 -43.43 7.22 -32.75
N ILE A 14 -42.23 7.79 -32.68
CA ILE A 14 -41.02 7.04 -32.38
C ILE A 14 -41.07 6.45 -30.96
N ARG A 15 -41.53 7.23 -29.98
CA ARG A 15 -41.72 6.76 -28.59
C ARG A 15 -42.80 5.67 -28.52
N PHE A 16 -43.89 5.82 -29.20
CA PHE A 16 -45.00 4.81 -29.28
C PHE A 16 -44.51 3.50 -29.91
N LEU A 17 -43.80 3.57 -31.03
CA LEU A 17 -43.21 2.40 -31.69
C LEU A 17 -42.15 1.73 -30.79
N ALA A 18 -41.25 2.49 -30.19
CA ALA A 18 -40.23 1.96 -29.29
C ALA A 18 -40.87 1.23 -28.08
N LYS A 19 -41.91 1.81 -27.48
CA LYS A 19 -42.66 1.19 -26.37
C LYS A 19 -43.37 -0.11 -26.80
N ASN A 20 -43.98 -0.15 -27.96
CA ASN A 20 -44.63 -1.36 -28.48
C ASN A 20 -43.63 -2.46 -28.84
N PHE A 21 -42.50 -2.13 -29.47
CA PHE A 21 -41.41 -3.10 -29.74
C PHE A 21 -40.83 -3.64 -28.47
N ALA A 22 -40.60 -2.78 -27.46
CA ALA A 22 -40.12 -3.20 -26.16
C ALA A 22 -41.10 -4.16 -25.44
N ALA A 23 -42.40 -3.86 -25.52
CA ALA A 23 -43.44 -4.68 -24.91
C ALA A 23 -43.64 -6.05 -25.58
N GLN A 24 -43.47 -6.15 -26.91
CA GLN A 24 -43.62 -7.41 -27.63
C GLN A 24 -42.49 -8.40 -27.45
N LYS A 25 -41.26 -7.94 -27.13
CA LYS A 25 -40.08 -8.80 -27.02
C LYS A 25 -39.43 -8.69 -25.63
N LYS A 26 -40.27 -8.74 -24.59
CA LYS A 26 -39.82 -8.59 -23.17
C LYS A 26 -38.66 -9.51 -22.80
N VAL A 27 -38.78 -10.79 -23.11
CA VAL A 27 -37.72 -11.78 -22.75
C VAL A 27 -36.37 -11.42 -23.38
N ARG A 28 -36.36 -11.11 -24.67
CA ARG A 28 -35.12 -10.72 -25.37
C ARG A 28 -34.51 -9.45 -24.79
N ASN A 29 -35.33 -8.45 -24.51
CA ASN A 29 -34.85 -7.18 -23.94
C ASN A 29 -34.34 -7.36 -22.52
N THR A 30 -34.97 -8.22 -21.71
CA THR A 30 -34.47 -8.57 -20.37
C THR A 30 -33.11 -9.28 -20.43
N ILE A 31 -32.94 -10.23 -21.36
CA ILE A 31 -31.66 -10.93 -21.55
C ILE A 31 -30.57 -9.93 -21.94
N LEU A 32 -30.85 -9.02 -22.90
CA LEU A 32 -29.89 -7.98 -23.30
C LEU A 32 -29.54 -7.05 -22.15
N PHE A 33 -30.51 -6.61 -21.36
CA PHE A 33 -30.25 -5.78 -20.18
C PHE A 33 -29.41 -6.51 -19.16
N CYS A 34 -29.76 -7.75 -18.82
CA CYS A 34 -28.97 -8.55 -17.89
C CYS A 34 -27.52 -8.77 -18.38
N SER A 35 -27.33 -9.01 -19.69
CA SER A 35 -25.99 -9.17 -20.26
C SER A 35 -25.14 -7.92 -20.09
N VAL A 36 -25.71 -6.73 -20.32
CA VAL A 36 -25.01 -5.45 -20.13
C VAL A 36 -24.67 -5.23 -18.65
N VAL A 37 -25.64 -5.48 -17.75
CA VAL A 37 -25.41 -5.35 -16.31
C VAL A 37 -24.31 -6.28 -15.84
N ILE A 38 -24.33 -7.56 -16.23
CA ILE A 38 -23.29 -8.53 -15.89
C ILE A 38 -21.92 -8.06 -16.41
N GLY A 39 -21.87 -7.55 -17.64
CA GLY A 39 -20.63 -7.01 -18.22
C GLY A 39 -20.08 -5.85 -17.41
N ILE A 40 -20.90 -4.89 -17.03
CA ILE A 40 -20.49 -3.74 -16.20
C ILE A 40 -20.00 -4.22 -14.83
N VAL A 41 -20.73 -5.11 -14.17
CA VAL A 41 -20.35 -5.65 -12.86
C VAL A 41 -19.02 -6.39 -12.96
N ALA A 42 -18.80 -7.22 -13.97
CA ALA A 42 -17.55 -7.94 -14.18
C ALA A 42 -16.36 -6.98 -14.35
N ILE A 43 -16.52 -5.95 -15.19
CA ILE A 43 -15.47 -4.93 -15.41
C ILE A 43 -15.18 -4.20 -14.09
N THR A 44 -16.20 -3.76 -13.37
CA THR A 44 -16.05 -3.03 -12.10
C THR A 44 -15.34 -3.89 -11.06
N MET A 45 -15.65 -5.19 -10.97
CA MET A 45 -14.98 -6.11 -10.07
C MET A 45 -13.49 -6.26 -10.41
N VAL A 46 -13.16 -6.45 -11.68
CA VAL A 46 -11.75 -6.58 -12.11
C VAL A 46 -10.95 -5.34 -11.75
N PHE A 47 -11.46 -4.15 -12.07
CA PHE A 47 -10.80 -2.89 -11.73
C PHE A 47 -10.71 -2.68 -10.22
N GLY A 48 -11.79 -2.96 -9.47
CA GLY A 48 -11.82 -2.82 -8.02
C GLY A 48 -10.78 -3.71 -7.32
N ILE A 49 -10.68 -4.98 -7.72
CA ILE A 49 -9.69 -5.91 -7.17
C ILE A 49 -8.27 -5.47 -7.55
N SER A 50 -8.06 -5.04 -8.79
CA SER A 50 -6.74 -4.59 -9.27
C SER A 50 -6.27 -3.35 -8.51
N CYS A 51 -7.12 -2.33 -8.37
CA CYS A 51 -6.80 -1.13 -7.58
C CYS A 51 -6.54 -1.45 -6.11
N GLY A 52 -7.36 -2.32 -5.50
CA GLY A 52 -7.17 -2.76 -4.13
C GLY A 52 -5.84 -3.49 -3.92
N LYS A 53 -5.44 -4.33 -4.87
CA LYS A 53 -4.13 -5.01 -4.83
C LYS A 53 -2.96 -4.01 -4.92
N ILE A 54 -3.03 -3.05 -5.83
CA ILE A 54 -1.99 -2.02 -5.99
C ILE A 54 -1.84 -1.23 -4.70
N GLN A 55 -2.94 -0.75 -4.10
CA GLN A 55 -2.90 -0.01 -2.84
C GLN A 55 -2.36 -0.85 -1.67
N ALA A 56 -2.78 -2.11 -1.58
CA ALA A 56 -2.27 -3.00 -0.53
C ALA A 56 -0.77 -3.25 -0.66
N GLU A 57 -0.28 -3.42 -1.89
CA GLU A 57 1.15 -3.61 -2.17
C GLU A 57 1.95 -2.33 -1.89
N GLU A 58 1.45 -1.16 -2.24
CA GLU A 58 2.07 0.12 -1.92
C GLU A 58 2.20 0.33 -0.40
N ILE A 59 1.14 0.04 0.36
CA ILE A 59 1.17 0.09 1.82
C ILE A 59 2.19 -0.92 2.39
N ARG A 60 2.24 -2.14 1.86
CA ARG A 60 3.19 -3.16 2.26
C ARG A 60 4.62 -2.72 2.03
N LEU A 61 4.93 -2.26 0.82
CA LEU A 61 6.26 -1.77 0.45
C LEU A 61 6.69 -0.57 1.30
N THR A 62 5.77 0.35 1.58
CA THR A 62 6.03 1.50 2.45
C THR A 62 6.37 1.06 3.87
N ARG A 63 5.70 0.05 4.41
CA ARG A 63 5.97 -0.48 5.75
C ARG A 63 7.26 -1.29 5.83
N GLU A 64 7.61 -2.01 4.78
CA GLU A 64 8.82 -2.83 4.73
C GLU A 64 10.09 -2.01 4.44
N ASN A 65 9.99 -1.04 3.55
CA ASN A 65 11.14 -0.28 3.04
C ASN A 65 11.20 1.17 3.52
N GLY A 66 10.20 1.62 4.26
CA GLY A 66 10.03 3.03 4.62
C GLY A 66 9.35 3.86 3.52
N THR A 67 9.17 5.15 3.78
CA THR A 67 8.49 6.05 2.86
C THR A 67 9.41 6.59 1.78
N ALA A 68 8.89 6.69 0.57
CA ALA A 68 9.33 7.59 -0.51
C ALA A 68 10.81 7.47 -0.94
N SER A 69 11.46 6.34 -0.76
CA SER A 69 12.76 6.15 -1.37
C SER A 69 12.60 5.94 -2.88
N SER A 70 13.29 6.74 -3.69
CA SER A 70 13.32 6.58 -5.15
C SER A 70 14.19 5.41 -5.61
N GLY A 71 15.02 4.87 -4.72
CA GLY A 71 15.86 3.72 -4.99
C GLY A 71 16.50 3.15 -3.72
N ARG A 72 16.91 1.89 -3.78
CA ARG A 72 17.63 1.18 -2.74
C ARG A 72 18.84 0.50 -3.36
N ILE A 73 19.96 0.60 -2.69
CA ILE A 73 21.20 -0.12 -3.02
C ILE A 73 21.42 -1.16 -1.94
N GLU A 74 21.44 -2.41 -2.33
CA GLU A 74 21.77 -3.54 -1.46
C GLU A 74 23.29 -3.76 -1.48
N ASP A 75 23.84 -4.21 -0.35
CA ASP A 75 25.28 -4.46 -0.17
C ASP A 75 26.16 -3.25 -0.51
N GLY A 76 25.64 -2.04 -0.28
CA GLY A 76 26.36 -0.80 -0.52
C GLY A 76 27.58 -0.63 0.40
N THR A 77 28.65 -0.05 -0.15
CA THR A 77 29.87 0.28 0.62
C THR A 77 29.82 1.69 1.18
N GLU A 78 30.64 1.97 2.21
CA GLU A 78 30.80 3.33 2.77
C GLU A 78 31.25 4.35 1.72
N GLU A 79 32.08 3.92 0.78
CA GLU A 79 32.54 4.77 -0.31
C GLU A 79 31.39 5.15 -1.25
N GLN A 80 30.50 4.22 -1.58
CA GLN A 80 29.31 4.46 -2.38
C GLN A 80 28.34 5.39 -1.64
N TYR A 81 28.14 5.18 -0.34
CA TYR A 81 27.32 6.04 0.49
C TYR A 81 27.84 7.49 0.52
N ALA A 82 29.15 7.66 0.68
CA ALA A 82 29.80 8.98 0.66
C ALA A 82 29.65 9.67 -0.72
N LYS A 83 29.80 8.92 -1.81
CA LYS A 83 29.59 9.42 -3.19
C LYS A 83 28.15 9.85 -3.42
N LEU A 84 27.17 9.06 -2.96
CA LEU A 84 25.73 9.40 -3.12
C LEU A 84 25.40 10.71 -2.42
N LYS A 85 25.95 10.97 -1.24
CA LYS A 85 25.73 12.23 -0.52
C LYS A 85 26.28 13.48 -1.23
N GLN A 86 27.19 13.32 -2.15
CA GLN A 86 27.80 14.42 -2.92
C GLN A 86 27.04 14.76 -4.20
N LEU A 87 26.02 13.97 -4.56
CA LEU A 87 25.27 14.18 -5.79
C LEU A 87 24.15 15.21 -5.57
N ASP A 88 24.20 16.31 -6.28
CA ASP A 88 23.29 17.46 -6.13
C ASP A 88 21.80 17.12 -6.37
N TYR A 89 21.53 16.08 -7.18
CA TYR A 89 20.17 15.65 -7.47
C TYR A 89 19.61 14.66 -6.44
N ILE A 90 20.42 14.19 -5.49
CA ILE A 90 19.98 13.33 -4.39
C ILE A 90 19.69 14.19 -3.16
N LYS A 91 18.44 14.25 -2.76
CA LYS A 91 18.02 15.08 -1.64
C LYS A 91 18.37 14.48 -0.28
N GLN A 92 18.24 13.18 -0.16
CA GLN A 92 18.39 12.46 1.11
C GLN A 92 18.97 11.06 0.85
N VAL A 93 19.90 10.66 1.67
CA VAL A 93 20.51 9.32 1.66
C VAL A 93 20.54 8.81 3.08
N GLY A 94 19.82 7.74 3.34
CA GLY A 94 19.83 7.03 4.62
C GLY A 94 20.57 5.70 4.50
N LYS A 95 21.10 5.22 5.60
CA LYS A 95 21.82 3.95 5.71
C LYS A 95 21.14 3.07 6.75
N SER A 96 20.89 1.82 6.39
CA SER A 96 20.44 0.78 7.31
C SER A 96 21.29 -0.48 7.15
N ILE A 97 21.49 -1.20 8.25
CA ILE A 97 22.29 -2.42 8.29
C ILE A 97 21.44 -3.50 8.96
N PHE A 98 21.29 -4.63 8.30
CA PHE A 98 20.78 -5.83 8.94
C PHE A 98 21.84 -6.39 9.87
N VAL A 99 21.52 -6.46 11.16
CA VAL A 99 22.44 -6.90 12.20
C VAL A 99 22.31 -8.41 12.44
N GLY A 100 21.08 -8.92 12.34
CA GLY A 100 20.77 -10.32 12.59
C GLY A 100 19.32 -10.53 12.99
N GLU A 101 19.01 -11.70 13.50
CA GLU A 101 17.69 -12.06 14.01
C GLU A 101 17.74 -12.20 15.53
N ALA A 102 16.75 -11.65 16.22
CA ALA A 102 16.51 -11.91 17.62
C ALA A 102 15.70 -13.18 17.77
N THR A 103 16.20 -14.16 18.51
CA THR A 103 15.56 -15.45 18.75
C THR A 103 15.29 -15.65 20.23
N ASP A 104 14.13 -16.22 20.55
CA ASP A 104 13.82 -16.71 21.90
C ASP A 104 14.28 -18.16 22.01
N VAL A 105 15.16 -18.43 22.94
CA VAL A 105 15.79 -19.75 23.18
C VAL A 105 15.10 -20.49 24.34
N SER A 106 13.94 -20.03 24.78
CA SER A 106 13.20 -20.69 25.85
C SER A 106 12.66 -22.06 25.42
N GLU A 107 12.97 -23.08 26.23
CA GLU A 107 12.41 -24.43 26.16
C GLU A 107 12.53 -25.20 24.84
N ASN A 108 13.73 -25.47 24.36
CA ASN A 108 14.02 -26.38 23.24
C ASN A 108 13.42 -26.04 21.86
N ASN A 109 12.86 -24.87 21.68
CA ASN A 109 12.41 -24.36 20.39
C ASN A 109 12.96 -22.96 20.15
N GLU A 110 13.90 -22.84 19.23
CA GLU A 110 14.34 -21.52 18.72
C GLU A 110 13.18 -20.88 17.94
N LYS A 111 12.69 -19.77 18.46
CA LYS A 111 11.63 -19.00 17.80
C LYS A 111 12.14 -17.61 17.45
N THR A 112 12.27 -17.31 16.18
CA THR A 112 12.62 -15.98 15.71
C THR A 112 11.55 -14.96 16.12
N ILE A 113 11.94 -13.97 16.88
CA ILE A 113 11.09 -12.87 17.35
C ILE A 113 10.98 -11.81 16.28
N CYS A 114 12.12 -11.25 15.84
CA CYS A 114 12.17 -10.20 14.82
C CYS A 114 13.58 -10.08 14.23
N ASP A 115 13.65 -9.42 13.08
CA ASP A 115 14.89 -8.95 12.50
C ASP A 115 15.39 -7.73 13.28
N VAL A 116 16.69 -7.67 13.49
CA VAL A 116 17.37 -6.54 14.11
C VAL A 116 18.04 -5.72 13.02
N VAL A 117 17.64 -4.47 12.91
CA VAL A 117 18.14 -3.53 11.91
C VAL A 117 18.66 -2.28 12.61
N TRP A 118 19.86 -1.89 12.29
CA TRP A 118 20.39 -0.58 12.66
C TRP A 118 20.12 0.41 11.51
N ALA A 119 19.76 1.64 11.84
CA ALA A 119 19.57 2.71 10.88
C ALA A 119 20.28 3.98 11.34
N ASP A 120 20.80 4.78 10.43
CA ASP A 120 21.29 6.09 10.78
C ASP A 120 20.13 7.08 11.04
N SER A 121 20.43 8.25 11.57
CA SER A 121 19.42 9.26 11.88
C SER A 121 18.64 9.74 10.64
N GLU A 122 19.28 9.80 9.49
CA GLU A 122 18.66 10.17 8.22
C GLU A 122 17.67 9.09 7.78
N SER A 123 18.08 7.82 7.81
CA SER A 123 17.23 6.70 7.49
C SER A 123 16.03 6.62 8.44
N TRP A 124 16.26 6.77 9.73
CA TRP A 124 15.20 6.73 10.72
C TRP A 124 14.19 7.87 10.51
N ASN A 125 14.65 9.11 10.51
CA ASN A 125 13.75 10.27 10.49
C ASN A 125 13.00 10.46 9.17
N ASN A 126 13.64 10.19 8.05
CA ASN A 126 13.10 10.51 6.73
C ASN A 126 12.42 9.32 6.04
N PHE A 127 12.84 8.09 6.33
CA PHE A 127 12.32 6.92 5.62
C PHE A 127 11.54 5.97 6.52
N LEU A 128 12.03 5.63 7.71
CA LEU A 128 11.41 4.62 8.56
C LEU A 128 10.30 5.19 9.43
N LYS A 129 10.59 6.21 10.24
CA LYS A 129 9.63 6.80 11.19
C LYS A 129 8.30 7.23 10.54
N PRO A 130 8.29 7.90 9.38
CA PRO A 130 7.03 8.28 8.73
C PRO A 130 6.17 7.09 8.26
N ALA A 131 6.74 5.90 8.13
CA ALA A 131 6.01 4.68 7.75
C ALA A 131 5.22 4.06 8.93
N TYR A 132 5.51 4.47 10.16
CA TYR A 132 4.83 3.97 11.35
C TYR A 132 3.66 4.87 11.75
N THR A 133 2.55 4.27 12.14
CA THR A 133 1.35 5.00 12.57
C THR A 133 1.54 5.64 13.94
N ASN A 134 2.28 4.99 14.82
CA ASN A 134 2.57 5.46 16.16
C ASN A 134 3.95 5.00 16.60
N VAL A 135 4.69 5.90 17.23
CA VAL A 135 6.01 5.61 17.81
C VAL A 135 6.01 6.13 19.23
N ILE A 136 6.18 5.23 20.21
CA ILE A 136 6.27 5.57 21.62
C ILE A 136 7.75 5.66 21.98
N GLY A 137 8.19 6.82 22.47
CA GLY A 137 9.57 7.08 22.82
C GLY A 137 10.42 7.61 21.66
N ASN A 138 11.72 7.47 21.79
CA ASN A 138 12.73 7.99 20.88
C ASN A 138 13.52 6.87 20.22
N TYR A 139 14.17 7.19 19.10
CA TYR A 139 15.12 6.27 18.48
C TYR A 139 16.30 6.01 19.43
N PRO A 140 16.75 4.74 19.58
CA PRO A 140 17.83 4.35 20.47
C PRO A 140 19.10 5.19 20.27
N GLN A 141 19.67 5.66 21.37
CA GLN A 141 20.90 6.46 21.38
C GLN A 141 22.08 5.70 21.97
N LYS A 142 21.80 4.70 22.80
CA LYS A 142 22.82 3.87 23.46
C LYS A 142 22.82 2.46 22.88
N LYS A 143 23.89 1.72 23.14
CA LYS A 143 24.10 0.36 22.60
C LYS A 143 23.16 -0.69 23.20
N ASP A 144 22.64 -0.42 24.38
CA ASP A 144 21.75 -1.25 25.17
C ASP A 144 20.26 -0.86 25.01
N GLU A 145 19.97 0.12 24.15
CA GLU A 145 18.62 0.55 23.86
C GLU A 145 18.15 -0.05 22.52
N ILE A 146 16.90 -0.48 22.48
CA ILE A 146 16.24 -0.98 21.26
C ILE A 146 14.85 -0.37 21.11
N LEU A 147 14.38 -0.29 19.87
CA LEU A 147 13.01 0.04 19.52
C LEU A 147 12.37 -1.21 18.94
N LEU A 148 11.30 -1.69 19.59
CA LEU A 148 10.60 -2.89 19.19
C LEU A 148 9.27 -2.59 18.49
N SER A 149 8.93 -3.40 17.50
CA SER A 149 7.60 -3.36 16.91
C SER A 149 6.57 -3.98 17.87
N GLU A 150 5.32 -3.54 17.77
CA GLU A 150 4.20 -4.13 18.53
C GLU A 150 4.11 -5.66 18.31
N ARG A 151 4.43 -6.13 17.12
CA ARG A 151 4.46 -7.56 16.80
C ARG A 151 5.54 -8.31 17.58
N ALA A 152 6.72 -7.70 17.73
CA ALA A 152 7.81 -8.29 18.51
C ALA A 152 7.43 -8.34 20.00
N LEU A 153 6.86 -7.25 20.53
CA LEU A 153 6.38 -7.18 21.91
C LEU A 153 5.33 -8.27 22.20
N LYS A 154 4.38 -8.46 21.30
CA LYS A 154 3.37 -9.53 21.44
C LYS A 154 3.99 -10.94 21.42
N LYS A 155 5.03 -11.17 20.63
CA LYS A 155 5.75 -12.46 20.62
C LYS A 155 6.50 -12.71 21.92
N LEU A 156 6.98 -11.64 22.56
CA LEU A 156 7.62 -11.67 23.89
C LEU A 156 6.60 -11.71 25.05
N GLY A 157 5.29 -11.71 24.75
CA GLY A 157 4.25 -11.74 25.78
C GLY A 157 4.03 -10.41 26.49
N ILE A 158 4.57 -9.31 25.95
CA ILE A 158 4.45 -7.98 26.55
C ILE A 158 3.20 -7.30 26.00
N SER A 159 2.20 -7.09 26.84
CA SER A 159 0.90 -6.52 26.46
C SER A 159 0.84 -5.00 26.66
N GLU A 160 1.55 -4.49 27.65
CA GLU A 160 1.56 -3.06 28.01
C GLU A 160 3.00 -2.55 28.02
N PRO A 161 3.53 -2.14 26.85
CA PRO A 161 4.89 -1.67 26.76
C PRO A 161 5.04 -0.25 27.31
N GLU A 162 6.09 -0.02 28.09
CA GLU A 162 6.48 1.28 28.58
C GLU A 162 7.86 1.67 28.07
N GLN A 163 8.10 2.97 27.89
CA GLN A 163 9.42 3.47 27.53
C GLN A 163 10.42 3.24 28.67
N GLY A 164 11.57 2.62 28.34
CA GLY A 164 12.60 2.31 29.33
C GLY A 164 12.40 1.00 30.08
N MET A 165 11.43 0.17 29.67
CA MET A 165 11.28 -1.19 30.16
C MET A 165 12.52 -2.02 29.84
N GLU A 166 13.03 -2.77 30.81
CA GLU A 166 14.10 -3.73 30.61
C GLU A 166 13.52 -5.06 30.11
N ILE A 167 14.15 -5.61 29.10
CA ILE A 167 13.80 -6.90 28.51
C ILE A 167 15.00 -7.82 28.70
N ASN A 168 14.82 -8.89 29.43
CA ASN A 168 15.82 -9.90 29.74
C ASN A 168 15.66 -11.12 28.84
#